data_e39e392f052ab241108d976f08015586
#
_entry.id   e39e392f052ab241108d976f08015586
#
_cell.length_a   1.000
_cell.length_b   1.000
_cell.length_c   1.000
_cell.angle_alpha   90.00
_cell.angle_beta   90.00
_cell.angle_gamma   90.00
#
_symmetry.space_group_name_H-M   'P 1'
#
loop_
_entity.id
_entity.type
_entity.pdbx_description
1 polymer ?
#
loop_
_entity_poly.entity_id
_entity_poly.type
_entity_poly.pdbx_seq_one_letter_code
_entity_poly.pdbx_strand_id
1 'polypeptide(L)'
;FTGIGKTKIVMIATLAAMIVNVVLDYLFIFGKLGIPAMGVKGAALATITGAFVAMVILIVAYLGHVNREEFSVMRSFRFNSKIMKKLIHFGTPAGLEMFLNFLAFSVMISLFHSKGDTAATATTIMFNWDMVSYIPLLGIEIAVTSLVGRYMGARQPQVAHHAAISGIKTGIFYSVVILFLFVFLPEALVRVFHPDVDTQIFENAVPVAVQMIRIASLYVLAEAVMSALVGALRGAGDTHFTMIASVSAHWLFVPILYLALDVMNLSIAMSWLALVIFFLLFSSVLFFRFKSGVWKNIKVIHS
;
A
#
# COMPACT_ATOMS: atom_id res chain seq x y z
N PHE A 1 -7.59 15.56 7.82
CA PHE A 1 -7.78 14.98 9.16
C PHE A 1 -6.55 14.21 9.62
N THR A 2 -5.93 13.42 8.74
CA THR A 2 -4.68 12.69 9.08
C THR A 2 -3.55 13.66 9.42
N GLY A 3 -3.38 14.73 8.63
CA GLY A 3 -2.33 15.74 8.84
C GLY A 3 -2.45 16.52 10.17
N ILE A 4 -3.68 16.71 10.68
CA ILE A 4 -3.92 17.36 11.99
C ILE A 4 -4.04 16.37 13.15
N GLY A 5 -3.80 15.06 12.91
CA GLY A 5 -3.85 14.01 13.91
C GLY A 5 -5.26 13.56 14.35
N LYS A 6 -6.32 14.02 13.68
CA LYS A 6 -7.72 13.58 13.95
C LYS A 6 -8.04 12.27 13.21
N THR A 7 -7.18 11.26 13.34
CA THR A 7 -7.27 9.98 12.62
C THR A 7 -8.50 9.14 12.96
N LYS A 8 -9.08 9.32 14.16
CA LYS A 8 -10.32 8.62 14.54
C LYS A 8 -11.49 8.90 13.59
N ILE A 9 -11.59 10.12 13.07
CA ILE A 9 -12.65 10.50 12.12
C ILE A 9 -12.48 9.73 10.82
N VAL A 10 -11.25 9.65 10.33
CA VAL A 10 -10.91 8.90 9.11
C VAL A 10 -11.22 7.41 9.32
N MET A 11 -10.82 6.85 10.46
CA MET A 11 -11.13 5.46 10.82
C MET A 11 -12.65 5.17 10.81
N ILE A 12 -13.45 6.01 11.45
CA ILE A 12 -14.91 5.85 11.51
C ILE A 12 -15.50 5.94 10.09
N ALA A 13 -15.07 6.91 9.28
CA ALA A 13 -15.56 7.07 7.91
C ALA A 13 -15.22 5.85 7.05
N THR A 14 -13.98 5.33 7.15
CA THR A 14 -13.55 4.16 6.40
C THR A 14 -14.27 2.88 6.86
N LEU A 15 -14.45 2.68 8.17
CA LEU A 15 -15.18 1.52 8.68
C LEU A 15 -16.66 1.56 8.25
N ALA A 16 -17.30 2.72 8.32
CA ALA A 16 -18.68 2.87 7.85
C ALA A 16 -18.80 2.57 6.35
N ALA A 17 -17.87 3.10 5.53
CA ALA A 17 -17.81 2.80 4.10
C ALA A 17 -17.64 1.31 3.83
N MET A 18 -16.75 0.65 4.55
CA MET A 18 -16.49 -0.80 4.42
C MET A 18 -17.73 -1.62 4.77
N ILE A 19 -18.39 -1.31 5.89
CA ILE A 19 -19.61 -2.03 6.31
C ILE A 19 -20.72 -1.86 5.25
N VAL A 20 -20.94 -0.63 4.80
CA VAL A 20 -21.95 -0.35 3.75
C VAL A 20 -21.59 -1.08 2.46
N ASN A 21 -20.33 -1.04 2.03
CA ASN A 21 -19.89 -1.72 0.82
C ASN A 21 -20.15 -3.23 0.92
N VAL A 22 -19.68 -3.91 1.99
CA VAL A 22 -19.84 -5.37 2.17
C VAL A 22 -21.32 -5.76 2.19
N VAL A 23 -22.18 -5.01 2.90
CA VAL A 23 -23.62 -5.29 2.96
C VAL A 23 -24.26 -5.11 1.57
N LEU A 24 -23.94 -4.02 0.88
CA LEU A 24 -24.50 -3.76 -0.45
C LEU A 24 -23.93 -4.71 -1.53
N ASP A 25 -22.67 -5.11 -1.43
CA ASP A 25 -22.09 -6.15 -2.30
C ASP A 25 -22.88 -7.44 -2.17
N TYR A 26 -23.17 -7.90 -0.95
CA TYR A 26 -23.98 -9.09 -0.75
C TYR A 26 -25.38 -8.96 -1.33
N LEU A 27 -26.02 -7.81 -1.16
CA LEU A 27 -27.39 -7.57 -1.65
C LEU A 27 -27.44 -7.45 -3.18
N PHE A 28 -26.53 -6.69 -3.77
CA PHE A 28 -26.59 -6.34 -5.19
C PHE A 28 -25.96 -7.41 -6.08
N ILE A 29 -24.86 -8.03 -5.66
CA ILE A 29 -24.20 -9.10 -6.45
C ILE A 29 -25.11 -10.31 -6.52
N PHE A 30 -25.63 -10.77 -5.36
CA PHE A 30 -26.39 -12.03 -5.27
C PHE A 30 -27.91 -11.85 -5.38
N GLY A 31 -28.42 -10.64 -5.47
CA GLY A 31 -29.85 -10.41 -5.65
C GLY A 31 -30.66 -10.83 -4.43
N LYS A 32 -30.37 -10.29 -3.23
CA LYS A 32 -31.09 -10.60 -1.99
C LYS A 32 -32.12 -9.52 -1.65
N LEU A 33 -33.07 -9.86 -0.75
CA LEU A 33 -34.14 -8.96 -0.27
C LEU A 33 -35.02 -8.35 -1.40
N GLY A 34 -35.28 -9.10 -2.46
CA GLY A 34 -36.14 -8.65 -3.58
C GLY A 34 -35.42 -7.78 -4.61
N ILE A 35 -34.11 -7.56 -4.48
CA ILE A 35 -33.29 -6.87 -5.47
C ILE A 35 -32.83 -7.88 -6.51
N PRO A 36 -32.88 -7.58 -7.83
CA PRO A 36 -32.37 -8.47 -8.85
C PRO A 36 -30.84 -8.62 -8.74
N ALA A 37 -30.31 -9.81 -9.01
CA ALA A 37 -28.86 -10.05 -9.06
C ALA A 37 -28.22 -9.21 -10.16
N MET A 38 -27.30 -8.32 -9.80
CA MET A 38 -26.67 -7.38 -10.72
C MET A 38 -25.21 -7.74 -11.03
N GLY A 39 -24.63 -8.75 -10.35
CA GLY A 39 -23.25 -9.19 -10.56
C GLY A 39 -22.25 -8.02 -10.44
N VAL A 40 -21.40 -7.87 -11.46
CA VAL A 40 -20.34 -6.82 -11.49
C VAL A 40 -20.90 -5.41 -11.38
N LYS A 41 -22.08 -5.14 -11.96
CA LYS A 41 -22.73 -3.82 -11.83
C LYS A 41 -23.14 -3.55 -10.39
N GLY A 42 -23.59 -4.57 -9.67
CA GLY A 42 -23.93 -4.51 -8.24
C GLY A 42 -22.71 -4.17 -7.40
N ALA A 43 -21.58 -4.81 -7.62
CA ALA A 43 -20.31 -4.51 -6.95
C ALA A 43 -19.88 -3.05 -7.18
N ALA A 44 -19.98 -2.55 -8.41
CA ALA A 44 -19.65 -1.15 -8.72
C ALA A 44 -20.54 -0.17 -7.94
N LEU A 45 -21.86 -0.40 -7.89
CA LEU A 45 -22.80 0.44 -7.16
C LEU A 45 -22.53 0.40 -5.65
N ALA A 46 -22.25 -0.75 -5.07
CA ALA A 46 -21.91 -0.91 -3.67
C ALA A 46 -20.64 -0.12 -3.30
N THR A 47 -19.60 -0.22 -4.14
CA THR A 47 -18.34 0.51 -3.96
C THR A 47 -18.56 2.03 -3.99
N ILE A 48 -19.31 2.53 -4.99
CA ILE A 48 -19.64 3.96 -5.11
C ILE A 48 -20.42 4.44 -3.88
N THR A 49 -21.40 3.66 -3.42
CA THR A 49 -22.22 4.00 -2.26
C THR A 49 -21.40 4.03 -0.98
N GLY A 50 -20.50 3.06 -0.76
CA GLY A 50 -19.56 3.05 0.36
C GLY A 50 -18.66 4.29 0.37
N ALA A 51 -18.06 4.62 -0.79
CA ALA A 51 -17.23 5.82 -0.93
C ALA A 51 -18.03 7.11 -0.67
N PHE A 52 -19.28 7.17 -1.12
CA PHE A 52 -20.17 8.31 -0.87
C PHE A 52 -20.47 8.49 0.63
N VAL A 53 -20.72 7.40 1.36
CA VAL A 53 -20.91 7.43 2.81
C VAL A 53 -19.68 7.98 3.52
N ALA A 54 -18.47 7.51 3.17
CA ALA A 54 -17.23 8.05 3.74
C ALA A 54 -17.11 9.55 3.47
N MET A 55 -17.37 9.97 2.23
CA MET A 55 -17.32 11.38 1.83
C MET A 55 -18.28 12.23 2.68
N VAL A 56 -19.52 11.79 2.86
CA VAL A 56 -20.52 12.52 3.66
C VAL A 56 -20.05 12.66 5.12
N ILE A 57 -19.57 11.58 5.73
CA ILE A 57 -19.07 11.62 7.12
C ILE A 57 -17.90 12.62 7.24
N LEU A 58 -16.95 12.59 6.29
CA LEU A 58 -15.81 13.50 6.30
C LEU A 58 -16.23 14.96 6.07
N ILE A 59 -17.19 15.22 5.18
CA ILE A 59 -17.72 16.58 4.95
C ILE A 59 -18.43 17.10 6.20
N VAL A 60 -19.29 16.30 6.82
CA VAL A 60 -20.00 16.67 8.06
C VAL A 60 -18.99 16.97 9.18
N ALA A 61 -17.98 16.11 9.34
CA ALA A 61 -16.92 16.34 10.32
C ALA A 61 -16.10 17.60 9.99
N TYR A 62 -15.80 17.86 8.70
CA TYR A 62 -15.05 19.03 8.26
C TYR A 62 -15.80 20.34 8.51
N LEU A 63 -17.10 20.35 8.27
CA LEU A 63 -17.98 21.51 8.50
C LEU A 63 -18.42 21.65 9.97
N GLY A 64 -18.04 20.71 10.83
CA GLY A 64 -18.38 20.73 12.26
C GLY A 64 -17.85 21.97 12.98
N HIS A 65 -18.55 22.40 14.05
CA HIS A 65 -18.33 23.64 14.80
C HIS A 65 -16.86 23.80 15.24
N VAL A 66 -16.25 22.75 15.80
CA VAL A 66 -14.84 22.76 16.27
C VAL A 66 -13.86 23.10 15.16
N ASN A 67 -14.05 22.54 13.96
CA ASN A 67 -13.15 22.82 12.83
C ASN A 67 -13.41 24.21 12.22
N ARG A 68 -14.66 24.69 12.28
CA ARG A 68 -15.00 26.06 11.82
C ARG A 68 -14.28 27.12 12.63
N GLU A 69 -14.20 26.95 13.94
CA GLU A 69 -13.54 27.90 14.84
C GLU A 69 -12.02 27.78 14.78
N GLU A 70 -11.50 26.54 14.95
CA GLU A 70 -10.07 26.29 15.03
C GLU A 70 -9.32 26.59 13.69
N PHE A 71 -9.94 26.25 12.56
CA PHE A 71 -9.29 26.38 11.23
C PHE A 71 -9.95 27.38 10.30
N SER A 72 -10.92 28.17 10.77
CA SER A 72 -11.65 29.16 9.95
C SER A 72 -12.10 28.58 8.59
N VAL A 73 -12.68 27.38 8.59
CA VAL A 73 -13.00 26.56 7.41
C VAL A 73 -13.75 27.37 6.34
N MET A 74 -14.72 28.20 6.72
CA MET A 74 -15.50 28.99 5.75
C MET A 74 -14.65 30.04 5.00
N ARG A 75 -13.54 30.50 5.58
CA ARG A 75 -12.59 31.42 4.92
C ARG A 75 -11.58 30.66 4.06
N SER A 76 -11.40 29.37 4.30
CA SER A 76 -10.43 28.51 3.61
C SER A 76 -10.85 28.14 2.17
N PHE A 77 -12.08 28.42 1.76
CA PHE A 77 -12.54 28.21 0.37
C PHE A 77 -11.96 29.21 -0.63
N ARG A 78 -11.15 30.19 -0.17
CA ARG A 78 -10.47 31.11 -1.07
C ARG A 78 -9.20 30.46 -1.65
N PHE A 79 -9.07 30.53 -2.97
CA PHE A 79 -7.87 30.08 -3.65
C PHE A 79 -6.63 30.88 -3.19
N ASN A 80 -5.61 30.17 -2.74
CA ASN A 80 -4.32 30.76 -2.36
C ASN A 80 -3.21 30.12 -3.20
N SER A 81 -2.68 30.88 -4.14
CA SER A 81 -1.65 30.45 -5.09
C SER A 81 -0.37 29.95 -4.39
N LYS A 82 0.03 30.56 -3.27
CA LYS A 82 1.23 30.16 -2.52
C LYS A 82 1.05 28.78 -1.89
N ILE A 83 -0.12 28.50 -1.31
CA ILE A 83 -0.45 27.20 -0.73
C ILE A 83 -0.56 26.16 -1.86
N MET A 84 -1.26 26.49 -2.95
CA MET A 84 -1.41 25.59 -4.09
C MET A 84 -0.05 25.20 -4.68
N LYS A 85 0.87 26.17 -4.86
CA LYS A 85 2.23 25.88 -5.35
C LYS A 85 2.99 24.93 -4.44
N LYS A 86 2.86 25.06 -3.11
CA LYS A 86 3.46 24.13 -2.16
C LYS A 86 2.83 22.74 -2.27
N LEU A 87 1.50 22.64 -2.34
CA LEU A 87 0.79 21.37 -2.51
C LEU A 87 1.23 20.64 -3.78
N ILE A 88 1.33 21.35 -4.90
CA ILE A 88 1.81 20.78 -6.16
C ILE A 88 3.27 20.35 -6.03
N HIS A 89 4.13 21.17 -5.45
CA HIS A 89 5.56 20.86 -5.31
C HIS A 89 5.84 19.57 -4.53
N PHE A 90 5.13 19.36 -3.42
CA PHE A 90 5.30 18.14 -2.59
C PHE A 90 4.39 16.98 -3.00
N GLY A 91 3.22 17.28 -3.55
CA GLY A 91 2.25 16.26 -3.96
C GLY A 91 2.56 15.60 -5.31
N THR A 92 3.09 16.38 -6.27
CA THR A 92 3.40 15.85 -7.61
C THR A 92 4.41 14.70 -7.58
N PRO A 93 5.54 14.77 -6.84
CA PRO A 93 6.46 13.64 -6.74
C PRO A 93 5.78 12.39 -6.20
N ALA A 94 4.99 12.50 -5.14
CA ALA A 94 4.29 11.38 -4.55
C ALA A 94 3.21 10.79 -5.48
N GLY A 95 2.46 11.64 -6.18
CA GLY A 95 1.47 11.21 -7.17
C GLY A 95 2.10 10.54 -8.39
N LEU A 96 3.21 11.10 -8.90
CA LEU A 96 3.95 10.53 -10.02
C LEU A 96 4.61 9.20 -9.63
N GLU A 97 5.16 9.10 -8.42
CA GLU A 97 5.69 7.86 -7.87
C GLU A 97 4.61 6.76 -7.88
N MET A 98 3.44 7.06 -7.33
CA MET A 98 2.34 6.11 -7.27
C MET A 98 1.92 5.65 -8.67
N PHE A 99 1.74 6.58 -9.60
CA PHE A 99 1.38 6.25 -10.99
C PHE A 99 2.41 5.35 -11.66
N LEU A 100 3.70 5.71 -11.60
CA LEU A 100 4.76 4.95 -12.24
C LEU A 100 4.97 3.56 -11.60
N ASN A 101 4.79 3.46 -10.28
CA ASN A 101 4.87 2.17 -9.59
C ASN A 101 3.69 1.25 -9.96
N PHE A 102 2.46 1.78 -10.06
CA PHE A 102 1.32 0.99 -10.57
C PHE A 102 1.52 0.53 -12.00
N LEU A 103 2.12 1.37 -12.85
CA LEU A 103 2.42 0.99 -14.23
C LEU A 103 3.46 -0.13 -14.26
N ALA A 104 4.54 -0.03 -13.50
CA ALA A 104 5.56 -1.07 -13.39
C ALA A 104 4.97 -2.39 -12.85
N PHE A 105 4.11 -2.30 -11.83
CA PHE A 105 3.40 -3.44 -11.26
C PHE A 105 2.47 -4.12 -12.28
N SER A 106 1.75 -3.33 -13.09
CA SER A 106 0.90 -3.87 -14.16
C SER A 106 1.70 -4.61 -15.22
N VAL A 107 2.86 -4.08 -15.59
CA VAL A 107 3.79 -4.76 -16.53
C VAL A 107 4.31 -6.06 -15.91
N MET A 108 4.69 -6.04 -14.64
CA MET A 108 5.17 -7.22 -13.92
C MET A 108 4.09 -8.33 -13.88
N ILE A 109 2.85 -8.00 -13.53
CA ILE A 109 1.74 -8.97 -13.56
C ILE A 109 1.57 -9.55 -14.96
N SER A 110 1.60 -8.72 -15.99
CA SER A 110 1.45 -9.15 -17.38
C SER A 110 2.55 -10.13 -17.80
N LEU A 111 3.78 -9.90 -17.37
CA LEU A 111 4.91 -10.81 -17.64
C LEU A 111 4.71 -12.17 -16.97
N PHE A 112 4.24 -12.24 -15.75
CA PHE A 112 3.93 -13.52 -15.10
C PHE A 112 2.75 -14.23 -15.77
N HIS A 113 1.69 -13.50 -16.11
CA HIS A 113 0.50 -14.07 -16.73
C HIS A 113 0.76 -14.56 -18.16
N SER A 114 1.72 -13.97 -18.89
CA SER A 114 2.10 -14.44 -20.24
C SER A 114 2.68 -15.85 -20.25
N LYS A 115 3.04 -16.42 -19.09
CA LYS A 115 3.60 -17.77 -18.96
C LYS A 115 2.54 -18.90 -18.88
N GLY A 116 1.28 -18.56 -19.11
CA GLY A 116 0.17 -19.50 -19.18
C GLY A 116 -0.69 -19.52 -17.91
N ASP A 117 -1.80 -20.26 -17.99
CA ASP A 117 -2.87 -20.23 -16.99
C ASP A 117 -2.42 -20.70 -15.60
N THR A 118 -1.57 -21.72 -15.54
CA THR A 118 -0.99 -22.21 -14.26
C THR A 118 -0.15 -21.12 -13.58
N ALA A 119 0.67 -20.41 -14.36
CA ALA A 119 1.50 -19.31 -13.86
C ALA A 119 0.63 -18.13 -13.41
N ALA A 120 -0.38 -17.78 -14.20
CA ALA A 120 -1.32 -16.72 -13.89
C ALA A 120 -2.09 -17.01 -12.59
N THR A 121 -2.57 -18.24 -12.41
CA THR A 121 -3.28 -18.70 -11.21
C THR A 121 -2.36 -18.62 -9.99
N ALA A 122 -1.16 -19.20 -10.05
CA ALA A 122 -0.21 -19.20 -8.95
C ALA A 122 0.19 -17.77 -8.54
N THR A 123 0.47 -16.92 -9.53
CA THR A 123 0.86 -15.52 -9.30
C THR A 123 -0.30 -14.72 -8.72
N THR A 124 -1.54 -14.94 -9.18
CA THR A 124 -2.72 -14.26 -8.63
C THR A 124 -2.93 -14.63 -7.16
N ILE A 125 -2.81 -15.91 -6.80
CA ILE A 125 -2.90 -16.36 -5.40
C ILE A 125 -1.83 -15.68 -4.56
N MET A 126 -0.59 -15.67 -5.04
CA MET A 126 0.52 -15.04 -4.33
C MET A 126 0.30 -13.54 -4.12
N PHE A 127 -0.10 -12.79 -5.17
CA PHE A 127 -0.36 -11.35 -5.03
C PHE A 127 -1.52 -11.04 -4.09
N ASN A 128 -2.54 -11.89 -4.00
CA ASN A 128 -3.59 -11.70 -3.00
C ASN A 128 -3.03 -11.80 -1.58
N TRP A 129 -2.16 -12.77 -1.30
CA TRP A 129 -1.52 -12.89 0.01
C TRP A 129 -0.50 -11.77 0.27
N ASP A 130 0.20 -11.33 -0.76
CA ASP A 130 1.10 -10.19 -0.69
C ASP A 130 0.33 -8.90 -0.32
N MET A 131 -0.85 -8.68 -0.90
CA MET A 131 -1.73 -7.58 -0.50
C MET A 131 -2.22 -7.70 0.94
N VAL A 132 -2.52 -8.88 1.44
CA VAL A 132 -2.86 -9.10 2.86
C VAL A 132 -1.68 -8.73 3.76
N SER A 133 -0.44 -9.03 3.35
CA SER A 133 0.78 -8.61 4.05
C SER A 133 0.98 -7.10 4.00
N TYR A 134 0.83 -6.50 2.84
CA TYR A 134 1.19 -5.11 2.55
C TYR A 134 0.19 -4.07 3.09
N ILE A 135 -1.12 -4.32 2.99
CA ILE A 135 -2.13 -3.30 3.34
C ILE A 135 -2.00 -2.78 4.78
N PRO A 136 -1.79 -3.61 5.83
CA PRO A 136 -1.53 -3.11 7.17
C PRO A 136 -0.23 -2.32 7.30
N LEU A 137 0.82 -2.70 6.53
CA LEU A 137 2.08 -1.94 6.49
C LEU A 137 1.90 -0.58 5.84
N LEU A 138 1.06 -0.46 4.81
CA LEU A 138 0.65 0.83 4.23
C LEU A 138 -0.05 1.71 5.27
N GLY A 139 -0.88 1.13 6.15
CA GLY A 139 -1.47 1.84 7.27
C GLY A 139 -0.41 2.39 8.23
N ILE A 140 0.62 1.60 8.54
CA ILE A 140 1.77 2.03 9.35
C ILE A 140 2.56 3.14 8.65
N GLU A 141 2.80 3.02 7.34
CA GLU A 141 3.46 4.05 6.52
C GLU A 141 2.74 5.40 6.62
N ILE A 142 1.42 5.40 6.46
CA ILE A 142 0.58 6.61 6.55
C ILE A 142 0.66 7.21 7.96
N ALA A 143 0.60 6.38 9.00
CA ALA A 143 0.70 6.83 10.39
C ALA A 143 2.08 7.44 10.68
N VAL A 144 3.16 6.80 10.24
CA VAL A 144 4.53 7.31 10.37
C VAL A 144 4.69 8.62 9.61
N THR A 145 4.18 8.72 8.37
CA THR A 145 4.20 9.96 7.58
C THR A 145 3.56 11.11 8.34
N SER A 146 2.38 10.87 8.92
CA SER A 146 1.65 11.89 9.69
C SER A 146 2.40 12.32 10.95
N LEU A 147 2.90 11.37 11.74
CA LEU A 147 3.61 11.65 12.97
C LEU A 147 4.94 12.35 12.72
N VAL A 148 5.74 11.85 11.78
CA VAL A 148 7.02 12.48 11.42
C VAL A 148 6.79 13.88 10.88
N GLY A 149 5.83 14.08 9.98
CA GLY A 149 5.49 15.39 9.44
C GLY A 149 5.10 16.39 10.53
N ARG A 150 4.28 15.95 11.50
CA ARG A 150 3.88 16.77 12.64
C ARG A 150 5.07 17.19 13.51
N TYR A 151 5.94 16.25 13.87
CA TYR A 151 7.09 16.54 14.74
C TYR A 151 8.18 17.33 14.00
N MET A 152 8.35 17.12 12.70
CA MET A 152 9.25 17.96 11.89
C MET A 152 8.71 19.39 11.79
N GLY A 153 7.40 19.57 11.62
CA GLY A 153 6.75 20.89 11.67
C GLY A 153 6.88 21.57 13.02
N ALA A 154 6.86 20.81 14.12
CA ALA A 154 7.11 21.29 15.47
C ALA A 154 8.62 21.51 15.80
N ARG A 155 9.52 21.34 14.84
CA ARG A 155 10.99 21.41 15.00
C ARG A 155 11.55 20.42 16.05
N GLN A 156 10.96 19.24 16.13
CA GLN A 156 11.34 18.16 17.04
C GLN A 156 11.86 16.92 16.29
N PRO A 157 12.99 16.98 15.57
CA PRO A 157 13.46 15.90 14.70
C PRO A 157 13.83 14.62 15.48
N GLN A 158 14.17 14.73 16.76
CA GLN A 158 14.46 13.56 17.60
C GLN A 158 13.18 12.77 17.91
N VAL A 159 12.07 13.46 18.19
CA VAL A 159 10.77 12.81 18.41
C VAL A 159 10.27 12.19 17.12
N ALA A 160 10.46 12.88 15.97
CA ALA A 160 10.18 12.33 14.64
C ALA A 160 10.96 11.03 14.38
N HIS A 161 12.24 10.99 14.76
CA HIS A 161 13.06 9.78 14.65
C HIS A 161 12.51 8.64 15.50
N HIS A 162 12.13 8.89 16.76
CA HIS A 162 11.50 7.87 17.60
C HIS A 162 10.15 7.37 17.03
N ALA A 163 9.34 8.25 16.44
CA ALA A 163 8.11 7.87 15.78
C ALA A 163 8.38 6.91 14.59
N ALA A 164 9.40 7.19 13.77
CA ALA A 164 9.82 6.32 12.68
C ALA A 164 10.27 4.93 13.19
N ILE A 165 11.12 4.89 14.24
CA ILE A 165 11.58 3.63 14.83
C ILE A 165 10.41 2.84 15.44
N SER A 166 9.44 3.52 16.06
CA SER A 166 8.23 2.87 16.57
C SER A 166 7.41 2.25 15.44
N GLY A 167 7.29 2.94 14.30
CA GLY A 167 6.66 2.40 13.10
C GLY A 167 7.36 1.13 12.60
N ILE A 168 8.69 1.14 12.51
CA ILE A 168 9.49 -0.05 12.13
C ILE A 168 9.20 -1.21 13.09
N LYS A 169 9.23 -0.98 14.41
CA LYS A 169 8.96 -2.03 15.40
C LYS A 169 7.56 -2.62 15.26
N THR A 170 6.55 -1.75 15.07
CA THR A 170 5.15 -2.19 14.87
C THR A 170 5.01 -2.99 13.58
N GLY A 171 5.64 -2.54 12.49
CA GLY A 171 5.65 -3.25 11.22
C GLY A 171 6.32 -4.63 11.32
N ILE A 172 7.48 -4.70 11.97
CA ILE A 172 8.18 -5.98 12.20
C ILE A 172 7.32 -6.92 13.04
N PHE A 173 6.70 -6.43 14.12
CA PHE A 173 5.83 -7.25 14.96
C PHE A 173 4.68 -7.88 14.14
N TYR A 174 4.02 -7.09 13.30
CA TYR A 174 3.00 -7.60 12.39
C TYR A 174 3.59 -8.61 11.39
N SER A 175 4.69 -8.26 10.74
CA SER A 175 5.32 -9.09 9.72
C SER A 175 5.87 -10.41 10.24
N VAL A 176 6.20 -10.52 11.52
CA VAL A 176 6.55 -11.81 12.17
C VAL A 176 5.35 -12.77 12.15
N VAL A 177 4.12 -12.26 12.33
CA VAL A 177 2.92 -13.09 12.22
C VAL A 177 2.75 -13.59 10.78
N ILE A 178 2.89 -12.70 9.79
CA ILE A 178 2.81 -13.08 8.37
C ILE A 178 3.92 -14.06 8.01
N LEU A 179 5.16 -13.82 8.48
CA LEU A 179 6.29 -14.72 8.30
C LEU A 179 5.95 -16.13 8.79
N PHE A 180 5.38 -16.25 9.99
CA PHE A 180 4.96 -17.52 10.54
C PHE A 180 3.94 -18.22 9.63
N LEU A 181 2.92 -17.50 9.14
CA LEU A 181 1.92 -18.06 8.24
C LEU A 181 2.53 -18.53 6.93
N PHE A 182 3.42 -17.74 6.33
CA PHE A 182 4.05 -18.04 5.04
C PHE A 182 5.03 -19.21 5.12
N VAL A 183 5.71 -19.40 6.25
CA VAL A 183 6.65 -20.51 6.44
C VAL A 183 5.94 -21.80 6.79
N PHE A 184 4.99 -21.77 7.72
CA PHE A 184 4.41 -22.98 8.30
C PHE A 184 3.09 -23.43 7.67
N LEU A 185 2.34 -22.50 7.05
CA LEU A 185 0.99 -22.79 6.53
C LEU A 185 0.80 -22.42 5.04
N PRO A 186 1.84 -22.47 4.18
CA PRO A 186 1.71 -21.98 2.79
C PRO A 186 0.67 -22.79 1.99
N GLU A 187 0.58 -24.10 2.19
CA GLU A 187 -0.42 -24.94 1.50
C GLU A 187 -1.85 -24.61 1.93
N ALA A 188 -2.08 -24.37 3.22
CA ALA A 188 -3.39 -23.96 3.72
C ALA A 188 -3.79 -22.61 3.13
N LEU A 189 -2.84 -21.67 3.03
CA LEU A 189 -3.08 -20.35 2.42
C LEU A 189 -3.46 -20.47 0.94
N VAL A 190 -2.79 -21.32 0.17
CA VAL A 190 -3.13 -21.54 -1.25
C VAL A 190 -4.52 -22.17 -1.39
N ARG A 191 -4.85 -23.18 -0.56
CA ARG A 191 -6.13 -23.87 -0.62
C ARG A 191 -7.35 -23.01 -0.24
N VAL A 192 -7.18 -21.84 0.38
CA VAL A 192 -8.27 -20.86 0.58
C VAL A 192 -8.87 -20.42 -0.77
N PHE A 193 -8.09 -20.46 -1.84
CA PHE A 193 -8.53 -20.08 -3.19
C PHE A 193 -9.02 -21.27 -4.02
N HIS A 194 -9.27 -22.41 -3.38
CA HIS A 194 -9.76 -23.59 -4.08
C HIS A 194 -11.09 -23.29 -4.77
N PRO A 195 -11.21 -23.53 -6.09
CA PRO A 195 -12.45 -23.29 -6.82
C PRO A 195 -13.51 -24.33 -6.45
N ASP A 196 -14.79 -23.98 -6.64
CA ASP A 196 -15.91 -24.91 -6.39
C ASP A 196 -15.87 -26.16 -7.28
N VAL A 197 -15.25 -26.04 -8.45
CA VAL A 197 -15.02 -27.15 -9.37
C VAL A 197 -13.53 -27.37 -9.51
N ASP A 198 -13.09 -28.57 -9.20
CA ASP A 198 -11.69 -28.99 -9.37
C ASP A 198 -11.22 -28.77 -10.81
N THR A 199 -10.13 -28.04 -10.95
CA THR A 199 -9.50 -27.80 -12.24
C THR A 199 -8.04 -28.25 -12.19
N GLN A 200 -7.59 -28.93 -13.25
CA GLN A 200 -6.18 -29.33 -13.38
C GLN A 200 -5.24 -28.13 -13.33
N ILE A 201 -5.71 -26.95 -13.78
CA ILE A 201 -4.95 -25.69 -13.73
C ILE A 201 -4.65 -25.31 -12.27
N PHE A 202 -5.65 -25.37 -11.38
CA PHE A 202 -5.46 -25.06 -9.97
C PHE A 202 -4.50 -26.04 -9.30
N GLU A 203 -4.71 -27.36 -9.48
CA GLU A 203 -3.83 -28.37 -8.88
C GLU A 203 -2.37 -28.23 -9.34
N ASN A 204 -2.15 -27.88 -10.62
CA ASN A 204 -0.80 -27.59 -11.13
C ASN A 204 -0.24 -26.27 -10.57
N ALA A 205 -1.08 -25.31 -10.24
CA ALA A 205 -0.66 -24.01 -9.67
C ALA A 205 -0.30 -24.11 -8.17
N VAL A 206 -0.89 -25.04 -7.42
CA VAL A 206 -0.66 -25.21 -5.97
C VAL A 206 0.83 -25.29 -5.63
N PRO A 207 1.63 -26.22 -6.18
CA PRO A 207 3.04 -26.33 -5.81
C PRO A 207 3.84 -25.07 -6.16
N VAL A 208 3.50 -24.38 -7.26
CA VAL A 208 4.15 -23.14 -7.67
C VAL A 208 3.81 -22.01 -6.68
N ALA A 209 2.54 -21.83 -6.34
CA ALA A 209 2.08 -20.81 -5.40
C ALA A 209 2.67 -21.05 -3.99
N VAL A 210 2.74 -22.28 -3.52
CA VAL A 210 3.37 -22.66 -2.25
C VAL A 210 4.84 -22.26 -2.23
N GLN A 211 5.59 -22.52 -3.30
CA GLN A 211 6.98 -22.11 -3.40
C GLN A 211 7.12 -20.58 -3.41
N MET A 212 6.25 -19.86 -4.13
CA MET A 212 6.25 -18.41 -4.16
C MET A 212 5.98 -17.80 -2.77
N ILE A 213 5.00 -18.35 -2.00
CA ILE A 213 4.71 -17.93 -0.62
C ILE A 213 5.92 -18.16 0.28
N ARG A 214 6.59 -19.32 0.17
CA ARG A 214 7.82 -19.57 0.93
C ARG A 214 8.94 -18.59 0.58
N ILE A 215 9.11 -18.25 -0.69
CA ILE A 215 10.08 -17.24 -1.12
C ILE A 215 9.69 -15.85 -0.59
N ALA A 216 8.41 -15.50 -0.59
CA ALA A 216 7.93 -14.23 -0.06
C ALA A 216 8.27 -14.05 1.43
N SER A 217 8.32 -15.13 2.21
CA SER A 217 8.75 -15.08 3.61
C SER A 217 10.12 -14.43 3.82
N LEU A 218 11.00 -14.46 2.81
CA LEU A 218 12.33 -13.86 2.88
C LEU A 218 12.32 -12.32 2.83
N TYR A 219 11.29 -11.69 2.26
CA TYR A 219 11.22 -10.24 2.14
C TYR A 219 10.18 -9.56 3.05
N VAL A 220 9.26 -10.29 3.66
CA VAL A 220 8.18 -9.73 4.49
C VAL A 220 8.70 -8.78 5.59
N LEU A 221 9.81 -9.11 6.24
CA LEU A 221 10.42 -8.24 7.25
C LEU A 221 11.07 -6.99 6.62
N ALA A 222 11.68 -7.15 5.45
CA ALA A 222 12.26 -6.04 4.70
C ALA A 222 11.17 -5.07 4.23
N GLU A 223 10.01 -5.59 3.82
CA GLU A 223 8.83 -4.81 3.43
C GLU A 223 8.32 -3.93 4.58
N ALA A 224 8.27 -4.47 5.82
CA ALA A 224 7.90 -3.70 7.00
C ALA A 224 8.86 -2.53 7.27
N VAL A 225 10.16 -2.78 7.16
CA VAL A 225 11.19 -1.74 7.33
C VAL A 225 11.07 -0.70 6.22
N MET A 226 10.91 -1.15 4.98
CA MET A 226 10.75 -0.30 3.80
C MET A 226 9.56 0.65 3.95
N SER A 227 8.35 0.13 4.27
CA SER A 227 7.14 0.93 4.42
C SER A 227 7.28 2.00 5.50
N ALA A 228 7.81 1.64 6.66
CA ALA A 228 8.03 2.62 7.73
C ALA A 228 9.06 3.70 7.35
N LEU A 229 10.14 3.33 6.62
CA LEU A 229 11.15 4.27 6.15
C LEU A 229 10.64 5.20 5.06
N VAL A 230 9.87 4.68 4.10
CA VAL A 230 9.16 5.51 3.10
C VAL A 230 8.27 6.52 3.80
N GLY A 231 7.47 6.08 4.78
CA GLY A 231 6.62 6.96 5.57
C GLY A 231 7.41 8.05 6.30
N ALA A 232 8.54 7.69 6.91
CA ALA A 232 9.39 8.63 7.63
C ALA A 232 10.00 9.70 6.71
N LEU A 233 10.56 9.29 5.58
CA LEU A 233 11.18 10.19 4.62
C LEU A 233 10.14 11.12 3.96
N ARG A 234 8.98 10.59 3.56
CA ARG A 234 7.87 11.40 3.02
C ARG A 234 7.34 12.39 4.06
N GLY A 235 7.15 11.94 5.29
CA GLY A 235 6.71 12.80 6.39
C GLY A 235 7.68 13.95 6.69
N ALA A 236 8.97 13.72 6.52
CA ALA A 236 10.00 14.75 6.64
C ALA A 236 10.12 15.68 5.42
N GLY A 237 9.39 15.41 4.33
CA GLY A 237 9.44 16.18 3.09
C GLY A 237 10.48 15.71 2.08
N ASP A 238 11.13 14.57 2.31
CA ASP A 238 12.12 13.97 1.38
C ASP A 238 11.43 13.19 0.24
N THR A 239 10.38 13.79 -0.33
CA THR A 239 9.50 13.16 -1.30
C THR A 239 10.18 12.92 -2.66
N HIS A 240 11.10 13.79 -3.07
CA HIS A 240 11.85 13.61 -4.31
C HIS A 240 12.78 12.39 -4.25
N PHE A 241 13.47 12.21 -3.12
CA PHE A 241 14.34 11.04 -2.97
C PHE A 241 13.51 9.75 -2.96
N THR A 242 12.41 9.69 -2.21
CA THR A 242 11.55 8.51 -2.16
C THR A 242 10.99 8.18 -3.53
N MET A 243 10.52 9.18 -4.29
CA MET A 243 10.04 9.00 -5.65
C MET A 243 11.13 8.40 -6.55
N ILE A 244 12.31 9.02 -6.62
CA ILE A 244 13.39 8.56 -7.50
C ILE A 244 13.83 7.14 -7.10
N ALA A 245 14.04 6.89 -5.81
CA ALA A 245 14.47 5.58 -5.33
C ALA A 245 13.43 4.49 -5.62
N SER A 246 12.16 4.76 -5.33
CA SER A 246 11.07 3.81 -5.54
C SER A 246 10.83 3.54 -7.03
N VAL A 247 10.67 4.58 -7.84
CA VAL A 247 10.44 4.44 -9.29
C VAL A 247 11.61 3.74 -9.96
N SER A 248 12.85 4.17 -9.66
CA SER A 248 14.04 3.51 -10.23
C SER A 248 14.11 2.03 -9.87
N ALA A 249 13.82 1.69 -8.61
CA ALA A 249 13.84 0.30 -8.16
C ALA A 249 12.80 -0.55 -8.91
N HIS A 250 11.53 -0.08 -8.99
CA HIS A 250 10.47 -0.82 -9.69
C HIS A 250 10.74 -0.96 -11.20
N TRP A 251 11.23 0.11 -11.85
CA TRP A 251 11.50 0.07 -13.29
C TRP A 251 12.79 -0.67 -13.65
N LEU A 252 13.77 -0.77 -12.75
CA LEU A 252 14.92 -1.67 -12.92
C LEU A 252 14.53 -3.13 -12.73
N PHE A 253 13.54 -3.40 -11.87
CA PHE A 253 13.07 -4.76 -11.65
C PHE A 253 12.36 -5.35 -12.88
N VAL A 254 11.60 -4.56 -13.64
CA VAL A 254 10.86 -5.03 -14.83
C VAL A 254 11.77 -5.71 -15.87
N PRO A 255 12.87 -5.10 -16.36
CA PRO A 255 13.77 -5.77 -17.29
C PRO A 255 14.48 -6.98 -16.67
N ILE A 256 14.79 -6.97 -15.37
CA ILE A 256 15.38 -8.13 -14.70
C ILE A 256 14.40 -9.29 -14.73
N LEU A 257 13.12 -9.04 -14.45
CA LEU A 257 12.07 -10.05 -14.51
C LEU A 257 11.88 -10.58 -15.95
N TYR A 258 11.87 -9.69 -16.94
CA TYR A 258 11.81 -10.08 -18.36
C TYR A 258 12.98 -10.98 -18.72
N LEU A 259 14.20 -10.62 -18.36
CA LEU A 259 15.40 -11.45 -18.59
C LEU A 259 15.27 -12.82 -17.92
N ALA A 260 14.79 -12.88 -16.68
CA ALA A 260 14.61 -14.12 -15.94
C ALA A 260 13.56 -15.04 -16.63
N LEU A 261 12.41 -14.49 -16.99
CA LEU A 261 11.28 -15.26 -17.51
C LEU A 261 11.41 -15.61 -18.99
N ASP A 262 11.85 -14.67 -19.84
CA ASP A 262 11.77 -14.79 -21.30
C ASP A 262 13.13 -15.13 -21.94
N VAL A 263 14.24 -14.65 -21.38
CA VAL A 263 15.57 -14.90 -21.94
C VAL A 263 16.20 -16.13 -21.28
N MET A 264 16.21 -16.18 -19.94
CA MET A 264 16.81 -17.28 -19.18
C MET A 264 15.87 -18.48 -18.99
N ASN A 265 14.58 -18.32 -19.31
CA ASN A 265 13.53 -19.33 -19.14
C ASN A 265 13.50 -19.94 -17.73
N LEU A 266 13.71 -19.12 -16.70
CA LEU A 266 13.64 -19.58 -15.33
C LEU A 266 12.18 -19.93 -14.94
N SER A 267 12.03 -20.83 -13.98
CA SER A 267 10.70 -21.13 -13.44
C SER A 267 10.08 -19.90 -12.77
N ILE A 268 8.76 -19.86 -12.66
CA ILE A 268 8.01 -18.77 -12.01
C ILE A 268 8.53 -18.51 -10.59
N ALA A 269 8.73 -19.58 -9.81
CA ALA A 269 9.24 -19.47 -8.45
C ALA A 269 10.67 -18.90 -8.39
N MET A 270 11.55 -19.32 -9.30
CA MET A 270 12.91 -18.78 -9.37
C MET A 270 12.93 -17.31 -9.79
N SER A 271 12.05 -16.93 -10.72
CA SER A 271 11.89 -15.53 -11.12
C SER A 271 11.33 -14.67 -9.98
N TRP A 272 10.51 -15.25 -9.09
CA TRP A 272 10.02 -14.60 -7.88
C TRP A 272 11.15 -14.29 -6.88
N LEU A 273 12.24 -15.04 -6.88
CA LEU A 273 13.41 -14.76 -6.05
C LEU A 273 14.05 -13.40 -6.39
N ALA A 274 13.89 -12.90 -7.60
CA ALA A 274 14.35 -11.56 -7.97
C ALA A 274 13.66 -10.46 -7.16
N LEU A 275 12.39 -10.67 -6.74
CA LEU A 275 11.69 -9.75 -5.82
C LEU A 275 12.34 -9.69 -4.45
N VAL A 276 12.87 -10.79 -3.93
CA VAL A 276 13.61 -10.79 -2.66
C VAL A 276 14.80 -9.83 -2.75
N ILE A 277 15.59 -9.96 -3.82
CA ILE A 277 16.75 -9.10 -4.05
C ILE A 277 16.30 -7.63 -4.18
N PHE A 278 15.22 -7.38 -4.91
CA PHE A 278 14.63 -6.06 -5.06
C PHE A 278 14.27 -5.45 -3.70
N PHE A 279 13.47 -6.14 -2.87
CA PHE A 279 13.04 -5.64 -1.56
C PHE A 279 14.23 -5.38 -0.63
N LEU A 280 15.22 -6.26 -0.60
CA LEU A 280 16.40 -6.10 0.24
C LEU A 280 17.26 -4.90 -0.20
N LEU A 281 17.48 -4.73 -1.49
CA LEU A 281 18.24 -3.60 -2.03
C LEU A 281 17.50 -2.28 -1.80
N PHE A 282 16.20 -2.23 -2.09
CA PHE A 282 15.42 -1.02 -1.91
C PHE A 282 15.31 -0.63 -0.43
N SER A 283 15.05 -1.58 0.46
CA SER A 283 15.09 -1.35 1.91
C SER A 283 16.45 -0.82 2.37
N SER A 284 17.55 -1.35 1.83
CA SER A 284 18.90 -0.91 2.17
C SER A 284 19.14 0.54 1.75
N VAL A 285 18.73 0.93 0.54
CA VAL A 285 18.85 2.31 0.03
C VAL A 285 18.09 3.29 0.96
N LEU A 286 16.85 2.94 1.32
CA LEU A 286 16.05 3.76 2.24
C LEU A 286 16.66 3.83 3.64
N PHE A 287 17.18 2.71 4.13
CA PHE A 287 17.82 2.63 5.44
C PHE A 287 19.06 3.53 5.50
N PHE A 288 19.94 3.49 4.51
CA PHE A 288 21.11 4.36 4.46
C PHE A 288 20.73 5.83 4.34
N ARG A 289 19.69 6.17 3.56
CA ARG A 289 19.16 7.54 3.50
C ARG A 289 18.63 8.00 4.86
N PHE A 290 17.87 7.17 5.55
CA PHE A 290 17.34 7.48 6.86
C PHE A 290 18.47 7.65 7.90
N LYS A 291 19.44 6.73 7.91
CA LYS A 291 20.60 6.74 8.80
C LYS A 291 21.50 7.97 8.60
N SER A 292 21.64 8.47 7.37
CA SER A 292 22.43 9.67 7.09
C SER A 292 21.92 10.92 7.78
N GLY A 293 20.67 10.93 8.22
CA GLY A 293 20.05 12.06 8.93
C GLY A 293 19.77 13.29 8.07
N VAL A 294 20.02 13.25 6.76
CA VAL A 294 19.79 14.37 5.83
C VAL A 294 18.35 14.87 5.92
N TRP A 295 17.38 13.94 6.03
CA TRP A 295 15.96 14.24 6.15
C TRP A 295 15.60 15.13 7.36
N LYS A 296 16.40 15.12 8.43
CA LYS A 296 16.18 15.95 9.63
C LYS A 296 16.36 17.45 9.38
N ASN A 297 17.09 17.79 8.32
CA ASN A 297 17.45 19.17 7.97
C ASN A 297 16.56 19.75 6.85
N ILE A 298 15.60 18.99 6.33
CA ILE A 298 14.69 19.44 5.27
C ILE A 298 13.70 20.43 5.86
N LYS A 299 13.66 21.64 5.29
CA LYS A 299 12.74 22.69 5.69
C LYS A 299 11.54 22.72 4.74
N VAL A 300 10.43 22.14 5.15
CA VAL A 300 9.17 22.15 4.39
C VAL A 300 8.43 23.49 4.53
N ILE A 301 8.59 24.14 5.69
CA ILE A 301 7.98 25.43 6.00
C ILE A 301 9.11 26.43 6.09
N HIS A 302 9.22 27.31 5.09
CA HIS A 302 9.97 28.54 5.22
C HIS A 302 9.07 29.54 5.97
N SER A 303 9.55 29.99 7.13
CA SER A 303 8.97 31.10 7.89
C SER A 303 8.94 32.38 7.05
#